data_f380042ccc2db19be0fad3f4dbb24550
#
_entry.id   f380042ccc2db19be0fad3f4dbb24550
#
_cell.length_a   1.000
_cell.length_b   1.000
_cell.length_c   1.000
_cell.angle_alpha   90.00
_cell.angle_beta   90.00
_cell.angle_gamma   90.00
#
_symmetry.space_group_name_H-M   'P 1'
#
loop_
_entity.id
_entity.type
_entity.pdbx_description
1 polymer ?
#
loop_
_entity_poly.entity_id
_entity_poly.type
_entity_poly.pdbx_seq_one_letter_code
_entity_poly.pdbx_strand_id
1 'polypeptide(L)'
;MRFRCLVMDHDDTTVNSTATIHFPSFLAYLKLVRPEASYTLEDYFRKNFDPGIIALFTGELGFSEEELEGEFRFWQDWVRTRVPCAYPGIREILQRHKDAGGY
;
A
#
# COMPACT_ATOMS: atom_id res chain seq x y z
N MET A 1 -11.26 -30.89 -1.85
CA MET A 1 -10.60 -29.66 -1.29
C MET A 1 -10.23 -29.94 0.16
N ARG A 2 -9.03 -29.54 0.55
CA ARG A 2 -8.52 -29.78 1.90
C ARG A 2 -9.04 -28.75 2.92
N PHE A 3 -9.20 -27.50 2.51
CA PHE A 3 -9.69 -26.42 3.36
C PHE A 3 -10.92 -25.78 2.74
N ARG A 4 -11.95 -25.55 3.55
CA ARG A 4 -13.23 -24.99 3.07
C ARG A 4 -13.22 -23.47 3.03
N CYS A 5 -12.33 -22.82 3.77
CA CYS A 5 -12.24 -21.37 3.86
C CYS A 5 -10.80 -20.92 3.56
N LEU A 6 -10.66 -19.88 2.74
CA LEU A 6 -9.42 -19.17 2.53
C LEU A 6 -9.51 -17.81 3.20
N VAL A 7 -8.56 -17.53 4.09
CA VAL A 7 -8.38 -16.19 4.65
C VAL A 7 -7.13 -15.61 4.03
N MET A 8 -7.28 -14.52 3.30
CA MET A 8 -6.18 -13.93 2.53
C MET A 8 -5.92 -12.50 3.00
N ASP A 9 -4.64 -12.17 3.21
CA ASP A 9 -4.21 -10.81 3.38
C ASP A 9 -4.43 -10.03 2.08
N HIS A 10 -4.56 -8.72 2.16
CA HIS A 10 -4.88 -7.89 1.00
C HIS A 10 -3.64 -7.21 0.44
N ASP A 11 -3.09 -6.24 1.18
CA ASP A 11 -1.99 -5.41 0.66
C ASP A 11 -0.72 -6.23 0.42
N ASP A 12 -0.22 -6.19 -0.81
CA ASP A 12 1.00 -6.88 -1.28
C ASP A 12 0.97 -8.40 -1.16
N THR A 13 -0.20 -8.97 -0.89
CA THR A 13 -0.42 -10.43 -0.90
C THR A 13 -1.34 -10.84 -2.03
N THR A 14 -2.55 -10.27 -2.10
CA THR A 14 -3.49 -10.53 -3.19
C THR A 14 -3.44 -9.48 -4.27
N VAL A 15 -3.11 -8.24 -3.91
CA VAL A 15 -3.01 -7.10 -4.82
C VAL A 15 -1.66 -6.40 -4.68
N ASN A 16 -1.15 -5.87 -5.78
CA ASN A 16 0.11 -5.13 -5.83
C ASN A 16 -0.14 -3.66 -5.42
N SER A 17 -0.51 -3.43 -4.17
CA SER A 17 -0.97 -2.12 -3.70
C SER A 17 0.14 -1.14 -3.40
N THR A 18 1.24 -1.56 -2.79
CA THR A 18 2.33 -0.64 -2.46
C THR A 18 2.95 -0.03 -3.71
N ALA A 19 3.31 -0.83 -4.69
CA ALA A 19 3.96 -0.34 -5.92
C ALA A 19 3.02 0.52 -6.77
N THR A 20 1.73 0.20 -6.82
CA THR A 20 0.78 0.82 -7.76
C THR A 20 -0.08 1.91 -7.16
N ILE A 21 -0.22 1.96 -5.85
CA ILE A 21 -1.09 2.92 -5.15
C ILE A 21 -0.37 3.69 -4.06
N HIS A 22 0.15 3.02 -3.03
CA HIS A 22 0.68 3.70 -1.84
C HIS A 22 1.98 4.45 -2.12
N PHE A 23 2.91 3.84 -2.83
CA PHE A 23 4.17 4.50 -3.20
C PHE A 23 3.96 5.70 -4.13
N PRO A 24 3.17 5.60 -5.20
CA PRO A 24 2.85 6.78 -6.02
C PRO A 24 2.18 7.92 -5.25
N SER A 25 1.29 7.61 -4.31
CA SER A 25 0.68 8.61 -3.42
C SER A 25 1.73 9.31 -2.57
N PHE A 26 2.62 8.53 -1.95
CA PHE A 26 3.73 9.03 -1.16
C PHE A 26 4.62 9.99 -1.96
N LEU A 27 5.03 9.59 -3.17
CA LEU A 27 5.85 10.43 -4.04
C LEU A 27 5.13 11.73 -4.43
N ALA A 28 3.85 11.65 -4.74
CA ALA A 28 3.05 12.83 -5.11
C ALA A 28 2.96 13.83 -3.95
N TYR A 29 2.75 13.34 -2.73
CA TYR A 29 2.72 14.20 -1.55
C TYR A 29 4.10 14.80 -1.23
N LEU A 30 5.18 14.00 -1.35
CA LEU A 30 6.55 14.50 -1.14
C LEU A 30 6.89 15.67 -2.05
N LYS A 31 6.43 15.66 -3.30
CA LYS A 31 6.66 16.79 -4.23
C LYS A 31 6.09 18.10 -3.71
N LEU A 32 5.04 18.04 -2.90
CA LEU A 32 4.41 19.23 -2.33
C LEU A 32 5.15 19.74 -1.09
N VAL A 33 5.63 18.86 -0.24
CA VAL A 33 6.17 19.24 1.09
C VAL A 33 7.67 19.04 1.24
N ARG A 34 8.29 18.19 0.44
CA ARG A 34 9.74 17.91 0.44
C ARG A 34 10.22 17.63 -0.98
N PRO A 35 10.18 18.63 -1.88
CA PRO A 35 10.51 18.42 -3.30
C PRO A 35 11.95 17.93 -3.54
N GLU A 36 12.85 18.14 -2.60
CA GLU A 36 14.24 17.67 -2.65
C GLU A 36 14.41 16.19 -2.23
N ALA A 37 13.41 15.60 -1.58
CA ALA A 37 13.50 14.23 -1.11
C ALA A 37 13.32 13.24 -2.27
N SER A 38 14.07 12.14 -2.21
CA SER A 38 14.04 11.09 -3.23
C SER A 38 14.01 9.71 -2.55
N TYR A 39 13.10 8.86 -3.00
CA TYR A 39 12.93 7.50 -2.48
C TYR A 39 12.68 6.54 -3.63
N THR A 40 13.29 5.35 -3.55
CA THR A 40 12.93 4.24 -4.42
C THR A 40 11.79 3.45 -3.81
N LEU A 41 11.12 2.63 -4.62
CA LEU A 41 10.08 1.71 -4.12
C LEU A 41 10.65 0.78 -3.03
N GLU A 42 11.86 0.26 -3.22
CA GLU A 42 12.52 -0.61 -2.24
C GLU A 42 12.76 0.10 -0.92
N ASP A 43 13.26 1.34 -0.96
CA ASP A 43 13.48 2.15 0.25
C ASP A 43 12.17 2.37 1.00
N TYR A 44 11.13 2.78 0.29
CA TYR A 44 9.81 3.02 0.85
C TYR A 44 9.24 1.75 1.48
N PHE A 45 9.29 0.65 0.76
CA PHE A 45 8.78 -0.64 1.25
C PHE A 45 9.50 -1.08 2.53
N ARG A 46 10.82 -1.04 2.52
CA ARG A 46 11.63 -1.40 3.70
C ARG A 46 11.32 -0.51 4.89
N LYS A 47 11.22 0.80 4.68
CA LYS A 47 10.99 1.78 5.75
C LYS A 47 9.57 1.76 6.31
N ASN A 48 8.63 1.18 5.61
CA ASN A 48 7.30 0.91 6.18
C ASN A 48 7.33 -0.11 7.32
N PHE A 49 8.34 -0.98 7.35
CA PHE A 49 8.53 -1.98 8.42
C PHE A 49 9.54 -1.52 9.46
N ASP A 50 10.60 -0.87 9.03
CA ASP A 50 11.67 -0.40 9.92
C ASP A 50 12.20 0.95 9.42
N PRO A 51 11.94 2.04 10.12
CA PRO A 51 11.32 2.19 11.46
C PRO A 51 9.78 2.18 11.48
N GLY A 52 9.10 2.06 10.37
CA GLY A 52 7.66 2.17 10.22
C GLY A 52 7.26 3.50 9.59
N ILE A 53 6.08 3.55 8.98
CA ILE A 53 5.64 4.68 8.15
C ILE A 53 5.52 6.00 8.95
N ILE A 54 5.02 5.94 10.16
CA ILE A 54 4.87 7.14 10.99
C ILE A 54 6.26 7.68 11.41
N ALA A 55 7.18 6.79 11.78
CA ALA A 55 8.54 7.19 12.12
C ALA A 55 9.31 7.72 10.90
N LEU A 56 9.03 7.22 9.71
CA LEU A 56 9.58 7.77 8.47
C LEU A 56 9.10 9.21 8.29
N PHE A 57 7.81 9.47 8.45
CA PHE A 57 7.23 10.80 8.27
C PHE A 57 7.71 11.79 9.33
N THR A 58 7.60 11.42 10.61
CA THR A 58 7.92 12.33 11.72
C THR A 58 9.41 12.43 12.03
N GLY A 59 10.16 11.36 11.83
CA GLY A 59 11.60 11.30 12.09
C GLY A 59 12.42 11.73 10.88
N GLU A 60 12.57 10.87 9.89
CA GLU A 60 13.44 11.10 8.73
C GLU A 60 13.00 12.30 7.89
N LEU A 61 11.71 12.42 7.61
CA LEU A 61 11.16 13.52 6.80
C LEU A 61 10.82 14.77 7.62
N GLY A 62 10.76 14.64 8.94
CA GLY A 62 10.50 15.76 9.83
C GLY A 62 9.15 16.45 9.60
N PHE A 63 8.10 15.69 9.27
CA PHE A 63 6.77 16.26 9.07
C PHE A 63 6.25 16.90 10.35
N SER A 64 5.68 18.11 10.21
CA SER A 64 4.89 18.71 11.26
C SER A 64 3.58 17.94 11.44
N GLU A 65 2.84 18.24 12.52
CA GLU A 65 1.49 17.66 12.73
C GLU A 65 0.58 17.96 11.55
N GLU A 66 0.62 19.20 11.06
CA GLU A 66 -0.17 19.64 9.91
C GLU A 66 0.20 18.86 8.64
N GLU A 67 1.50 18.66 8.40
CA GLU A 67 1.97 17.89 7.24
C GLU A 67 1.60 16.42 7.37
N LEU A 68 1.65 15.85 8.57
CA LEU A 68 1.26 14.47 8.81
C LEU A 68 -0.25 14.26 8.56
N GLU A 69 -1.09 15.17 9.05
CA GLU A 69 -2.52 15.14 8.76
C GLU A 69 -2.81 15.35 7.28
N GLY A 70 -2.07 16.23 6.64
CA GLY A 70 -2.18 16.50 5.20
C GLY A 70 -1.84 15.27 4.38
N GLU A 71 -0.80 14.52 4.77
CA GLU A 71 -0.43 13.26 4.12
C GLU A 71 -1.57 12.23 4.21
N PHE A 72 -2.13 12.07 5.40
CA PHE A 72 -3.21 11.12 5.62
C PHE A 72 -4.45 11.44 4.76
N ARG A 73 -4.85 12.71 4.70
CA ARG A 73 -5.96 13.14 3.84
C ARG A 73 -5.64 12.96 2.36
N PHE A 74 -4.42 13.30 1.95
CA PHE A 74 -3.97 13.13 0.57
C PHE A 74 -4.03 11.66 0.16
N TRP A 75 -3.51 10.76 1.02
CA TRP A 75 -3.57 9.33 0.79
C TRP A 75 -5.01 8.81 0.72
N GLN A 76 -5.88 9.23 1.64
CA GLN A 76 -7.30 8.83 1.62
C GLN A 76 -7.98 9.22 0.31
N ASP A 77 -7.77 10.44 -0.17
CA ASP A 77 -8.35 10.90 -1.43
C ASP A 77 -7.75 10.14 -2.62
N TRP A 78 -6.46 9.86 -2.55
CA TRP A 78 -5.75 9.11 -3.59
C TRP A 78 -6.30 7.69 -3.73
N VAL A 79 -6.45 6.96 -2.64
CA VAL A 79 -6.92 5.56 -2.67
C VAL A 79 -8.40 5.43 -3.03
N ARG A 80 -9.18 6.45 -2.76
CA ARG A 80 -10.63 6.44 -3.00
C ARG A 80 -10.98 6.21 -4.48
N THR A 81 -10.17 6.68 -5.39
CA THR A 81 -10.43 6.64 -6.84
C THR A 81 -9.54 5.65 -7.59
N ARG A 82 -8.76 4.84 -6.87
CA ARG A 82 -7.80 3.90 -7.47
C ARG A 82 -8.06 2.48 -7.00
N VAL A 83 -8.01 1.53 -7.95
CA VAL A 83 -8.24 0.11 -7.67
C VAL A 83 -6.91 -0.61 -7.85
N PRO A 84 -6.43 -1.34 -6.83
CA PRO A 84 -5.18 -2.11 -6.96
C PRO A 84 -5.36 -3.29 -7.91
N CYS A 85 -4.28 -3.66 -8.59
CA CYS A 85 -4.27 -4.83 -9.47
C CYS A 85 -3.97 -6.10 -8.68
N ALA A 86 -4.76 -7.14 -8.89
CA ALA A 86 -4.46 -8.46 -8.35
C ALA A 86 -3.19 -9.03 -8.98
N TYR A 87 -2.42 -9.76 -8.21
CA TYR A 87 -1.29 -10.51 -8.76
C TYR A 87 -1.77 -11.57 -9.74
N PRO A 88 -0.96 -11.90 -10.78
CA PRO A 88 -1.32 -12.98 -11.71
C PRO A 88 -1.63 -14.28 -10.98
N GLY A 89 -2.73 -14.95 -11.36
CA GLY A 89 -3.14 -16.23 -10.78
C GLY A 89 -4.05 -16.14 -9.56
N ILE A 90 -4.16 -14.99 -8.90
CA ILE A 90 -5.02 -14.84 -7.70
C ILE A 90 -6.50 -15.08 -8.05
N ARG A 91 -6.99 -14.47 -9.11
CA ARG A 91 -8.38 -14.61 -9.52
C ARG A 91 -8.72 -16.07 -9.85
N GLU A 92 -7.85 -16.74 -10.55
CA GLU A 92 -8.01 -18.14 -10.95
C GLU A 92 -8.03 -19.06 -9.73
N ILE A 93 -7.16 -18.83 -8.76
CA ILE A 93 -7.13 -19.61 -7.52
C ILE A 93 -8.41 -19.43 -6.73
N LEU A 94 -8.88 -18.19 -6.57
CA LEU A 94 -10.12 -17.89 -5.86
C LEU A 94 -11.33 -18.51 -6.56
N GLN A 95 -11.37 -18.42 -7.89
CA GLN A 95 -12.47 -19.00 -8.68
C GLN A 95 -12.50 -20.53 -8.53
N ARG A 96 -11.34 -21.18 -8.65
CA ARG A 96 -11.24 -22.64 -8.45
C ARG A 96 -11.68 -23.09 -7.07
N HIS A 97 -11.29 -22.32 -6.03
CA HIS A 97 -11.72 -22.63 -4.67
C HIS A 97 -13.24 -22.49 -4.49
N LYS A 98 -13.81 -21.44 -5.06
CA LYS A 98 -15.25 -21.19 -5.05
C LYS A 98 -16.00 -22.30 -5.81
N ASP A 99 -15.53 -22.67 -6.98
CA ASP A 99 -16.14 -23.72 -7.82
C ASP A 99 -16.11 -25.09 -7.13
N ALA A 100 -15.13 -25.32 -6.28
CA ALA A 100 -15.03 -26.52 -5.46
C ALA A 100 -15.90 -26.46 -4.18
N GLY A 101 -16.73 -25.42 -4.03
CA GLY A 101 -17.63 -25.27 -2.88
C GLY A 101 -16.98 -24.62 -1.65
N GLY A 102 -15.84 -23.95 -1.82
CA GLY A 102 -15.19 -23.22 -0.76
C GLY A 102 -15.65 -21.76 -0.64
N TYR A 103 -15.24 -21.11 0.45
CA TYR A 103 -15.48 -19.69 0.70
C TYR A 103 -14.33 -19.07 1.48
#